data_f611a4fcad7c63c18c06480b2fca9cde
#
_entry.id   f611a4fcad7c63c18c06480b2fca9cde
#
_cell.length_a   1.000
_cell.length_b   1.000
_cell.length_c   1.000
_cell.angle_alpha   90.00
_cell.angle_beta   90.00
_cell.angle_gamma   90.00
#
_symmetry.space_group_name_H-M   'P 1'
#
loop_
_entity.id
_entity.type
_entity.pdbx_description
1 polymer ?
#
loop_
_entity_poly.entity_id
_entity_poly.type
_entity_poly.pdbx_seq_one_letter_code
_entity_poly.pdbx_strand_id
1 'polypeptide(L)'
;MKNERNAGRKGRLTQAQVEELNSRWKAGESVAELAEECGISRQALYKRFQDAEYVPARIDYSVEGELCTRIEVDFRKEQIHIVNYVTELSKRAFGYEEHPDWDAFVDFLERYYLKVSGIKEKQIPLLSERGGQYSLADLEGVYDGRSLQIRLGSDENIPVFRFSKGDLMYYRSDTDGYQLKGITADRRYFVKAQAVMAGVKLRDWAVEIIATGLCKQFGIPCVEQKHGRVVYGKTEYDAVYSANFELDGYSFASFENLLERCNRSSKEEEFIRMDAVSKLKWCAEQLAEIGSISYERAEKYMLDLAVLDCLVGNVDRHMRNFGLFFRNDRKCFELPLVFDNGMGLFEHDYYRDRYESFDEAMRTVYVSPYGEDPFELMEILDKEFHLKKKYPGIVEPDYGDALTMPFALEYEKRMCELWQRFD
;
A
#
# COMPACT_ATOMS: atom_id res chain seq x y z
N MET A 1 34.38 -46.46 -18.24
CA MET A 1 33.32 -45.99 -17.31
C MET A 1 32.84 -44.65 -17.79
N LYS A 2 31.68 -44.60 -18.47
CA LYS A 2 31.07 -43.39 -18.98
C LYS A 2 30.25 -42.74 -17.85
N ASN A 3 30.53 -41.50 -17.58
CA ASN A 3 29.79 -40.66 -16.60
C ASN A 3 28.34 -40.43 -17.07
N GLU A 4 27.40 -41.13 -16.46
CA GLU A 4 25.99 -40.85 -16.53
C GLU A 4 25.66 -39.71 -15.56
N ARG A 5 25.86 -38.47 -16.00
CA ARG A 5 25.29 -37.27 -15.38
C ARG A 5 24.35 -36.59 -16.36
N ASN A 6 23.33 -37.29 -16.79
CA ASN A 6 22.13 -36.70 -17.35
C ASN A 6 21.01 -36.71 -16.29
N ALA A 7 21.16 -35.91 -15.25
CA ALA A 7 20.00 -35.47 -14.46
C ALA A 7 19.22 -34.53 -15.36
N GLY A 8 18.12 -35.03 -15.92
CA GLY A 8 17.22 -34.29 -16.81
C GLY A 8 16.89 -32.94 -16.17
N ARG A 9 17.07 -31.87 -16.94
CA ARG A 9 16.50 -30.55 -16.63
C ARG A 9 14.99 -30.76 -16.53
N LYS A 10 14.46 -30.81 -15.32
CA LYS A 10 13.01 -30.82 -15.08
C LYS A 10 12.41 -29.63 -15.83
N GLY A 11 11.38 -29.90 -16.61
CA GLY A 11 10.79 -28.95 -17.54
C GLY A 11 10.43 -27.64 -16.81
N ARG A 12 10.67 -26.53 -17.49
CA ARG A 12 10.30 -25.20 -17.00
C ARG A 12 8.77 -25.17 -16.97
N LEU A 13 8.13 -24.91 -15.81
CA LEU A 13 6.69 -24.75 -15.74
C LEU A 13 6.23 -23.68 -16.75
N THR A 14 5.19 -23.98 -17.49
CA THR A 14 4.55 -23.02 -18.37
C THR A 14 3.70 -22.05 -17.57
N GLN A 15 3.36 -20.90 -18.14
CA GLN A 15 2.49 -19.91 -17.49
C GLN A 15 1.14 -20.52 -17.09
N ALA A 16 0.50 -21.28 -17.97
CA ALA A 16 -0.76 -21.97 -17.67
C ALA A 16 -0.64 -22.94 -16.49
N GLN A 17 0.48 -23.64 -16.36
CA GLN A 17 0.72 -24.51 -15.20
C GLN A 17 0.91 -23.71 -13.91
N VAL A 18 1.57 -22.55 -13.97
CA VAL A 18 1.72 -21.67 -12.80
C VAL A 18 0.36 -21.11 -12.38
N GLU A 19 -0.48 -20.69 -13.32
CA GLU A 19 -1.83 -20.20 -13.06
C GLU A 19 -2.74 -21.26 -12.44
N GLU A 20 -2.68 -22.50 -12.96
CA GLU A 20 -3.40 -23.64 -12.39
C GLU A 20 -2.97 -23.93 -10.95
N LEU A 21 -1.67 -24.02 -10.71
CA LEU A 21 -1.11 -24.25 -9.37
C LEU A 21 -1.44 -23.12 -8.40
N ASN A 22 -1.41 -21.88 -8.86
CA ASN A 22 -1.80 -20.70 -8.07
C ASN A 22 -3.30 -20.75 -7.69
N SER A 23 -4.14 -21.19 -8.60
CA SER A 23 -5.58 -21.36 -8.33
C SER A 23 -5.82 -22.46 -7.29
N ARG A 24 -5.08 -23.56 -7.33
CA ARG A 24 -5.15 -24.66 -6.35
C ARG A 24 -4.66 -24.21 -4.98
N TRP A 25 -3.57 -23.44 -4.93
CA TRP A 25 -3.10 -22.83 -3.69
C TRP A 25 -4.15 -21.89 -3.09
N LYS A 26 -4.74 -21.01 -3.87
CA LYS A 26 -5.84 -20.13 -3.42
C LYS A 26 -7.08 -20.90 -2.95
N ALA A 27 -7.29 -22.10 -3.48
CA ALA A 27 -8.33 -23.02 -3.01
C ALA A 27 -7.97 -23.77 -1.70
N GLY A 28 -6.76 -23.53 -1.14
CA GLY A 28 -6.33 -24.05 0.14
C GLY A 28 -5.38 -25.25 0.09
N GLU A 29 -4.88 -25.64 -1.10
CA GLU A 29 -3.86 -26.69 -1.20
C GLU A 29 -2.50 -26.20 -0.67
N SER A 30 -1.75 -27.10 -0.04
CA SER A 30 -0.45 -26.80 0.53
C SER A 30 0.60 -26.48 -0.54
N VAL A 31 1.24 -25.30 -0.45
CA VAL A 31 2.37 -24.96 -1.35
C VAL A 31 3.51 -25.99 -1.27
N ALA A 32 3.67 -26.69 -0.14
CA ALA A 32 4.66 -27.72 0.00
C ALA A 32 4.38 -28.91 -0.93
N GLU A 33 3.12 -29.37 -0.98
CA GLU A 33 2.66 -30.46 -1.81
C GLU A 33 2.74 -30.09 -3.29
N LEU A 34 2.27 -28.89 -3.64
CA LEU A 34 2.33 -28.35 -4.99
C LEU A 34 3.78 -28.22 -5.51
N ALA A 35 4.69 -27.76 -4.65
CA ALA A 35 6.10 -27.64 -5.00
C ALA A 35 6.77 -29.01 -5.18
N GLU A 36 6.42 -29.99 -4.35
CA GLU A 36 6.88 -31.37 -4.47
C GLU A 36 6.39 -32.03 -5.76
N GLU A 37 5.11 -31.86 -6.10
CA GLU A 37 4.50 -32.30 -7.36
C GLU A 37 5.27 -31.78 -8.58
N CYS A 38 5.65 -30.51 -8.55
CA CYS A 38 6.41 -29.85 -9.63
C CYS A 38 7.91 -30.13 -9.57
N GLY A 39 8.40 -30.69 -8.47
CA GLY A 39 9.81 -30.96 -8.23
C GLY A 39 10.67 -29.72 -8.16
N ILE A 40 10.15 -28.62 -7.62
CA ILE A 40 10.85 -27.35 -7.36
C ILE A 40 10.77 -27.02 -5.87
N SER A 41 11.58 -26.05 -5.41
CA SER A 41 11.48 -25.59 -4.03
C SER A 41 10.19 -24.76 -3.82
N ARG A 42 9.71 -24.72 -2.56
CA ARG A 42 8.59 -23.86 -2.17
C ARG A 42 8.84 -22.40 -2.54
N GLN A 43 10.03 -21.89 -2.25
CA GLN A 43 10.44 -20.53 -2.60
C GLN A 43 10.36 -20.27 -4.12
N ALA A 44 10.80 -21.24 -4.94
CA ALA A 44 10.72 -21.12 -6.38
C ALA A 44 9.28 -21.15 -6.90
N LEU A 45 8.37 -21.86 -6.23
CA LEU A 45 6.96 -21.87 -6.58
C LEU A 45 6.26 -20.57 -6.14
N TYR A 46 6.52 -20.11 -4.91
CA TYR A 46 6.02 -18.81 -4.44
C TYR A 46 6.44 -17.67 -5.35
N LYS A 47 7.73 -17.60 -5.68
CA LYS A 47 8.19 -16.56 -6.62
C LYS A 47 7.44 -16.60 -7.96
N ARG A 48 7.09 -17.79 -8.46
CA ARG A 48 6.32 -17.90 -9.71
C ARG A 48 4.86 -17.50 -9.55
N PHE A 49 4.26 -17.72 -8.38
CA PHE A 49 2.93 -17.21 -8.07
C PHE A 49 2.93 -15.68 -8.02
N GLN A 50 3.89 -15.09 -7.35
CA GLN A 50 4.10 -13.64 -7.35
C GLN A 50 4.36 -13.08 -8.75
N ASP A 51 5.19 -13.75 -9.55
CA ASP A 51 5.46 -13.33 -10.93
C ASP A 51 4.20 -13.42 -11.82
N ALA A 52 3.31 -14.38 -11.56
CA ALA A 52 2.06 -14.55 -12.30
C ALA A 52 0.97 -13.53 -11.89
N GLU A 53 1.04 -12.99 -10.68
CA GLU A 53 0.13 -11.97 -10.16
C GLU A 53 0.65 -10.55 -10.37
N TYR A 54 1.92 -10.41 -10.71
CA TYR A 54 2.52 -9.11 -10.98
C TYR A 54 1.91 -8.50 -12.25
N VAL A 55 1.26 -7.38 -12.07
CA VAL A 55 0.73 -6.58 -13.19
C VAL A 55 1.70 -5.42 -13.42
N PRO A 56 2.21 -5.24 -14.66
CA PRO A 56 3.06 -4.12 -14.99
C PRO A 56 2.40 -2.77 -14.66
N ALA A 57 3.18 -1.80 -14.25
CA ALA A 57 2.71 -0.44 -14.14
C ALA A 57 2.36 0.10 -15.52
N ARG A 58 1.43 1.05 -15.58
CA ARG A 58 1.03 1.70 -16.81
C ARG A 58 1.27 3.18 -16.72
N ILE A 59 1.93 3.73 -17.73
CA ILE A 59 2.22 5.14 -17.83
C ILE A 59 1.52 5.69 -19.08
N ASP A 60 0.65 6.65 -18.89
CA ASP A 60 -0.04 7.38 -19.96
C ASP A 60 0.62 8.76 -20.13
N TYR A 61 1.25 8.96 -21.27
CA TYR A 61 1.81 10.26 -21.68
C TYR A 61 0.83 10.97 -22.59
N SER A 62 0.44 12.18 -22.20
CA SER A 62 -0.52 13.01 -22.93
C SER A 62 0.09 14.36 -23.29
N VAL A 63 -0.33 14.93 -24.43
CA VAL A 63 0.00 16.28 -24.87
C VAL A 63 -1.31 17.04 -25.06
N GLU A 64 -1.45 18.21 -24.42
CA GLU A 64 -2.66 19.03 -24.46
C GLU A 64 -3.96 18.26 -24.09
N GLY A 65 -3.81 17.24 -23.23
CA GLY A 65 -4.91 16.37 -22.81
C GLY A 65 -5.25 15.21 -23.76
N GLU A 66 -4.57 15.09 -24.89
CA GLU A 66 -4.67 13.97 -25.83
C GLU A 66 -3.68 12.87 -25.43
N LEU A 67 -4.14 11.63 -25.23
CA LEU A 67 -3.28 10.48 -24.96
C LEU A 67 -2.41 10.16 -26.18
N CYS A 68 -1.10 10.33 -26.03
CA CYS A 68 -0.15 10.17 -27.14
C CYS A 68 0.64 8.87 -27.07
N THR A 69 1.00 8.43 -25.86
CA THR A 69 1.76 7.18 -25.68
C THR A 69 1.28 6.50 -24.40
N ARG A 70 1.06 5.20 -24.50
CA ARG A 70 0.77 4.34 -23.36
C ARG A 70 1.85 3.29 -23.26
N ILE A 71 2.46 3.19 -22.09
CA ILE A 71 3.61 2.34 -21.81
C ILE A 71 3.23 1.38 -20.68
N GLU A 72 3.31 0.09 -20.90
CA GLU A 72 3.30 -0.91 -19.85
C GLU A 72 4.75 -1.14 -19.42
N VAL A 73 5.00 -1.07 -18.11
CA VAL A 73 6.35 -1.09 -17.54
C VAL A 73 6.47 -2.23 -16.55
N ASP A 74 7.33 -3.18 -16.86
CA ASP A 74 7.75 -4.24 -15.94
C ASP A 74 9.07 -3.83 -15.28
N PHE A 75 8.99 -3.20 -14.09
CA PHE A 75 10.17 -2.76 -13.33
C PHE A 75 11.01 -3.92 -12.81
N ARG A 76 10.43 -5.11 -12.64
CA ARG A 76 11.17 -6.28 -12.18
C ARG A 76 12.06 -6.86 -13.26
N LYS A 77 11.65 -6.72 -14.51
CA LYS A 77 12.38 -7.23 -15.69
C LYS A 77 13.14 -6.15 -16.43
N GLU A 78 12.98 -4.88 -16.04
CA GLU A 78 13.52 -3.72 -16.76
C GLU A 78 13.07 -3.75 -18.23
N GLN A 79 11.77 -3.91 -18.44
CA GLN A 79 11.17 -4.01 -19.77
C GLN A 79 9.98 -3.07 -19.90
N ILE A 80 9.81 -2.55 -21.12
CA ILE A 80 8.65 -1.75 -21.49
C ILE A 80 7.93 -2.37 -22.69
N HIS A 81 6.63 -2.11 -22.76
CA HIS A 81 5.80 -2.41 -23.92
C HIS A 81 4.98 -1.18 -24.29
N ILE A 82 5.09 -0.76 -25.54
CA ILE A 82 4.34 0.39 -26.06
C ILE A 82 3.00 -0.09 -26.59
N VAL A 83 1.91 0.28 -25.92
CA VAL A 83 0.55 -0.11 -26.28
C VAL A 83 -0.06 0.84 -27.30
N ASN A 84 0.25 2.14 -27.20
CA ASN A 84 -0.19 3.16 -28.12
C ASN A 84 0.95 4.13 -28.42
N TYR A 85 1.14 4.48 -29.70
CA TYR A 85 2.19 5.38 -30.12
C TYR A 85 1.72 6.24 -31.30
N VAL A 86 1.59 7.56 -31.07
CA VAL A 86 1.13 8.48 -32.12
C VAL A 86 2.13 8.63 -33.24
N THR A 87 1.65 8.93 -34.43
CA THR A 87 2.50 9.14 -35.60
C THR A 87 3.16 10.52 -35.63
N GLU A 88 2.55 11.52 -34.98
CA GLU A 88 3.06 12.89 -34.95
C GLU A 88 4.29 12.99 -34.03
N LEU A 89 5.45 13.26 -34.61
CA LEU A 89 6.74 13.28 -33.91
C LEU A 89 6.81 14.26 -32.75
N SER A 90 6.18 15.41 -32.87
CA SER A 90 6.14 16.44 -31.80
C SER A 90 5.42 15.98 -30.53
N LYS A 91 4.54 14.99 -30.67
CA LYS A 91 3.75 14.40 -29.58
C LYS A 91 4.29 13.06 -29.09
N ARG A 92 5.34 12.52 -29.69
CA ARG A 92 5.93 11.23 -29.27
C ARG A 92 6.73 11.37 -27.98
N ALA A 93 6.56 10.43 -27.06
CA ALA A 93 7.33 10.36 -25.82
C ALA A 93 8.84 10.19 -26.10
N PHE A 94 9.19 9.34 -27.05
CA PHE A 94 10.56 8.95 -27.38
C PHE A 94 11.08 9.61 -28.68
N GLY A 95 10.41 10.62 -29.22
CA GLY A 95 10.83 11.34 -30.45
C GLY A 95 10.91 10.43 -31.67
N TYR A 96 12.09 10.27 -32.24
CA TYR A 96 12.33 9.47 -33.45
C TYR A 96 12.47 7.98 -33.19
N GLU A 97 12.60 7.55 -31.91
CA GLU A 97 12.76 6.15 -31.57
C GLU A 97 11.47 5.36 -31.84
N GLU A 98 11.52 4.38 -32.74
CA GLU A 98 10.38 3.56 -33.12
C GLU A 98 10.23 2.31 -32.24
N HIS A 99 11.34 1.85 -31.65
CA HIS A 99 11.39 0.66 -30.78
C HIS A 99 12.15 0.98 -29.49
N PRO A 100 11.62 1.89 -28.66
CA PRO A 100 12.30 2.28 -27.42
C PRO A 100 12.46 1.08 -26.49
N ASP A 101 13.63 0.96 -25.93
CA ASP A 101 13.99 -0.02 -24.91
C ASP A 101 13.94 0.59 -23.51
N TRP A 102 14.43 -0.16 -22.51
CA TRP A 102 14.48 0.27 -21.12
C TRP A 102 15.33 1.54 -20.94
N ASP A 103 16.48 1.62 -21.60
CA ASP A 103 17.39 2.76 -21.46
C ASP A 103 16.75 4.03 -22.06
N ALA A 104 16.09 3.91 -23.21
CA ALA A 104 15.34 5.01 -23.81
C ALA A 104 14.17 5.47 -22.92
N PHE A 105 13.55 4.55 -22.21
CA PHE A 105 12.49 4.84 -21.25
C PHE A 105 13.03 5.60 -20.03
N VAL A 106 14.12 5.15 -19.43
CA VAL A 106 14.79 5.84 -18.31
C VAL A 106 15.20 7.26 -18.73
N ASP A 107 15.85 7.41 -19.86
CA ASP A 107 16.23 8.70 -20.43
C ASP A 107 15.03 9.65 -20.67
N PHE A 108 13.89 9.09 -21.09
CA PHE A 108 12.66 9.86 -21.28
C PHE A 108 12.13 10.36 -19.92
N LEU A 109 12.06 9.50 -18.92
CA LEU A 109 11.58 9.86 -17.59
C LEU A 109 12.46 10.92 -16.93
N GLU A 110 13.79 10.78 -17.03
CA GLU A 110 14.73 11.76 -16.50
C GLU A 110 14.56 13.14 -17.16
N ARG A 111 14.50 13.17 -18.50
CA ARG A 111 14.28 14.42 -19.23
C ARG A 111 12.94 15.06 -18.93
N TYR A 112 11.91 14.26 -18.73
CA TYR A 112 10.58 14.74 -18.35
C TYR A 112 10.60 15.31 -16.94
N TYR A 113 11.19 14.60 -15.99
CA TYR A 113 11.31 15.02 -14.60
C TYR A 113 12.07 16.35 -14.47
N LEU A 114 13.20 16.52 -15.13
CA LEU A 114 13.96 17.76 -15.16
C LEU A 114 13.11 18.96 -15.57
N LYS A 115 12.23 18.76 -16.52
CA LYS A 115 11.37 19.82 -17.04
C LYS A 115 10.21 20.15 -16.11
N VAL A 116 9.62 19.14 -15.48
CA VAL A 116 8.50 19.32 -14.53
C VAL A 116 8.98 19.91 -13.21
N SER A 117 10.10 19.42 -12.68
CA SER A 117 10.64 19.87 -11.39
C SER A 117 11.37 21.21 -11.43
N GLY A 118 11.79 21.65 -12.62
CA GLY A 118 12.61 22.86 -12.78
C GLY A 118 14.03 22.74 -12.22
N ILE A 119 14.49 21.54 -11.84
CA ILE A 119 15.82 21.25 -11.29
C ILE A 119 16.84 21.23 -12.43
N LYS A 120 18.02 21.82 -12.22
CA LYS A 120 19.11 21.82 -13.21
C LYS A 120 19.93 20.53 -13.11
N GLU A 121 20.31 19.98 -14.26
CA GLU A 121 20.93 18.72 -14.65
C GLU A 121 21.93 17.98 -13.72
N LYS A 122 22.33 18.50 -12.58
CA LYS A 122 23.45 17.94 -11.82
C LYS A 122 23.06 17.04 -10.61
N GLN A 123 21.79 16.78 -10.38
CA GLN A 123 21.34 16.17 -9.12
C GLN A 123 20.31 15.05 -9.24
N ILE A 124 20.16 14.42 -10.40
CA ILE A 124 19.21 13.33 -10.55
C ILE A 124 19.95 12.01 -10.40
N PRO A 125 19.72 11.27 -9.32
CA PRO A 125 20.08 9.87 -9.26
C PRO A 125 19.12 9.09 -10.16
N LEU A 126 19.69 8.32 -11.05
CA LEU A 126 19.00 7.47 -12.02
C LEU A 126 17.96 6.55 -11.38
N LEU A 127 16.81 6.40 -12.01
CA LEU A 127 15.86 5.31 -11.77
C LEU A 127 16.51 3.90 -11.95
N SER A 128 17.67 3.83 -12.61
CA SER A 128 18.43 2.61 -12.86
C SER A 128 19.19 2.07 -11.66
N GLU A 129 19.47 2.87 -10.64
CA GLU A 129 20.05 2.36 -9.41
C GLU A 129 18.92 1.91 -8.48
N ARG A 130 18.87 0.62 -8.17
CA ARG A 130 18.00 0.06 -7.16
C ARG A 130 18.20 0.83 -5.86
N GLY A 131 17.23 1.71 -5.53
CA GLY A 131 17.33 2.65 -4.41
C GLY A 131 17.47 4.12 -4.81
N GLY A 132 17.12 4.49 -6.05
CA GLY A 132 17.01 5.88 -6.47
C GLY A 132 16.02 6.68 -5.61
N GLN A 133 16.37 7.92 -5.30
CA GLN A 133 15.63 8.81 -4.40
C GLN A 133 14.28 9.30 -4.97
N TYR A 134 13.93 8.97 -6.21
CA TYR A 134 12.75 9.49 -6.90
C TYR A 134 11.83 8.35 -7.32
N SER A 135 10.55 8.53 -7.02
CA SER A 135 9.51 7.64 -7.50
C SER A 135 8.89 8.16 -8.78
N LEU A 136 8.20 7.27 -9.49
CA LEU A 136 7.37 7.67 -10.62
C LEU A 136 6.27 8.69 -10.24
N ALA A 137 5.90 8.77 -8.94
CA ALA A 137 4.97 9.77 -8.43
C ALA A 137 5.45 11.20 -8.65
N ASP A 138 6.76 11.40 -8.56
CA ASP A 138 7.38 12.71 -8.73
C ASP A 138 7.33 13.19 -10.19
N LEU A 139 7.00 12.28 -11.11
CA LEU A 139 6.84 12.56 -12.53
C LEU A 139 5.41 12.97 -12.91
N GLU A 140 4.44 12.84 -12.00
CA GLU A 140 3.08 13.32 -12.23
C GLU A 140 3.05 14.86 -12.20
N GLY A 141 3.12 15.46 -13.36
CA GLY A 141 3.08 16.91 -13.50
C GLY A 141 2.71 17.32 -14.93
N VAL A 142 2.50 18.61 -15.12
CA VAL A 142 2.24 19.18 -16.44
C VAL A 142 3.39 20.12 -16.81
N TYR A 143 4.04 19.86 -17.93
CA TYR A 143 5.05 20.71 -18.51
C TYR A 143 4.75 20.98 -19.98
N ASP A 144 4.61 22.24 -20.34
CA ASP A 144 4.35 22.68 -21.74
C ASP A 144 3.21 21.88 -22.41
N GLY A 145 2.07 21.77 -21.70
CA GLY A 145 0.90 21.00 -22.15
C GLY A 145 1.07 19.47 -22.11
N ARG A 146 2.23 18.96 -21.71
CA ARG A 146 2.52 17.52 -21.57
C ARG A 146 2.28 17.04 -20.16
N SER A 147 1.71 15.86 -20.02
CA SER A 147 1.46 15.24 -18.71
C SER A 147 1.77 13.75 -18.73
N LEU A 148 2.23 13.25 -17.57
CA LEU A 148 2.31 11.81 -17.30
C LEU A 148 1.25 11.45 -16.29
N GLN A 149 0.57 10.34 -16.53
CA GLN A 149 -0.27 9.66 -15.56
C GLN A 149 0.26 8.26 -15.34
N ILE A 150 0.47 7.89 -14.09
CA ILE A 150 1.01 6.59 -13.72
C ILE A 150 -0.07 5.80 -13.03
N ARG A 151 -0.26 4.56 -13.48
CA ARG A 151 -1.29 3.66 -12.98
C ARG A 151 -0.67 2.32 -12.63
N LEU A 152 -0.99 1.84 -11.45
CA LEU A 152 -0.59 0.52 -10.98
C LEU A 152 -1.68 -0.48 -11.35
N GLY A 153 -1.30 -1.56 -12.02
CA GLY A 153 -2.24 -2.61 -12.40
C GLY A 153 -2.99 -2.40 -13.73
N SER A 154 -3.79 -3.39 -14.13
CA SER A 154 -4.60 -3.33 -15.34
C SER A 154 -5.84 -2.48 -15.13
N ASP A 155 -5.98 -1.44 -15.93
CA ASP A 155 -7.05 -0.42 -15.83
C ASP A 155 -8.43 -0.85 -16.36
N GLU A 156 -8.57 -2.06 -16.90
CA GLU A 156 -9.72 -2.39 -17.73
C GLU A 156 -11.08 -2.36 -17.01
N ASN A 157 -11.09 -2.30 -15.66
CA ASN A 157 -12.35 -2.27 -14.89
C ASN A 157 -12.29 -1.42 -13.60
N ILE A 158 -11.46 -0.38 -13.55
CA ILE A 158 -11.43 0.50 -12.36
C ILE A 158 -12.70 1.35 -12.31
N PRO A 159 -13.54 1.24 -11.28
CA PRO A 159 -14.76 2.02 -11.19
C PRO A 159 -14.46 3.51 -11.02
N VAL A 160 -15.22 4.35 -11.74
CA VAL A 160 -15.12 5.80 -11.68
C VAL A 160 -16.39 6.37 -11.01
N PHE A 161 -16.22 7.04 -9.90
CA PHE A 161 -17.28 7.67 -9.11
C PHE A 161 -17.28 9.17 -9.35
N ARG A 162 -18.47 9.76 -9.59
CA ARG A 162 -18.62 11.19 -9.94
C ARG A 162 -19.53 11.91 -8.98
N PHE A 163 -19.01 12.88 -8.23
CA PHE A 163 -19.82 13.74 -7.36
C PHE A 163 -20.83 14.55 -8.17
N SER A 164 -20.44 15.10 -9.32
CA SER A 164 -21.28 15.94 -10.17
C SER A 164 -22.49 15.22 -10.79
N LYS A 165 -22.45 13.88 -10.85
CA LYS A 165 -23.55 13.05 -11.39
C LYS A 165 -24.38 12.36 -10.31
N GLY A 166 -24.08 12.62 -9.02
CA GLY A 166 -24.77 12.01 -7.91
C GLY A 166 -24.36 10.56 -7.64
N ASP A 167 -23.24 10.06 -8.23
CA ASP A 167 -22.71 8.73 -7.93
C ASP A 167 -22.23 8.65 -6.47
N LEU A 168 -21.79 9.78 -5.93
CA LEU A 168 -21.31 9.91 -4.55
C LEU A 168 -22.11 10.95 -3.78
N MET A 169 -22.43 10.63 -2.54
CA MET A 169 -22.91 11.58 -1.54
C MET A 169 -21.76 11.89 -0.58
N TYR A 170 -21.61 13.16 -0.21
CA TYR A 170 -20.65 13.55 0.81
C TYR A 170 -20.94 12.80 2.11
N TYR A 171 -19.91 12.20 2.67
CA TYR A 171 -20.00 11.59 3.97
C TYR A 171 -20.03 12.69 5.03
N ARG A 172 -21.13 12.76 5.78
CA ARG A 172 -21.36 13.79 6.80
C ARG A 172 -20.85 13.44 8.20
N SER A 173 -20.09 12.35 8.34
CA SER A 173 -19.53 12.05 9.65
C SER A 173 -18.40 13.03 9.97
N ASP A 174 -18.17 13.26 11.25
CA ASP A 174 -17.09 14.07 11.83
C ASP A 174 -15.67 13.48 11.52
N THR A 175 -15.50 12.95 10.32
CA THR A 175 -14.22 12.44 9.86
C THR A 175 -13.33 13.62 9.53
N ASP A 176 -12.42 13.94 10.43
CA ASP A 176 -11.32 14.86 10.18
C ASP A 176 -10.56 14.42 8.93
N GLY A 177 -10.14 15.35 8.13
CA GLY A 177 -9.26 15.12 7.00
C GLY A 177 -9.62 15.91 5.75
N TYR A 178 -8.60 16.40 5.07
CA TYR A 178 -8.69 17.21 3.85
C TYR A 178 -9.05 16.40 2.59
N GLN A 179 -9.32 15.10 2.74
CA GLN A 179 -9.61 14.21 1.63
C GLN A 179 -11.07 14.26 1.22
N LEU A 180 -11.32 14.23 -0.08
CA LEU A 180 -12.64 14.08 -0.62
C LEU A 180 -13.14 12.64 -0.36
N LYS A 181 -14.18 12.52 0.46
CA LYS A 181 -14.77 11.24 0.88
C LYS A 181 -16.26 11.23 0.56
N GLY A 182 -16.80 10.07 0.24
CA GLY A 182 -18.22 9.91 -0.03
C GLY A 182 -18.71 8.50 0.13
N ILE A 183 -20.04 8.36 0.12
CA ILE A 183 -20.73 7.08 0.04
C ILE A 183 -21.43 7.03 -1.32
N THR A 184 -21.37 5.88 -2.00
CA THR A 184 -22.11 5.68 -3.25
C THR A 184 -23.62 5.87 -3.04
N ALA A 185 -24.34 6.30 -4.09
CA ALA A 185 -25.78 6.58 -4.01
C ALA A 185 -26.61 5.38 -3.54
N ASP A 186 -26.17 4.16 -3.88
CA ASP A 186 -26.75 2.89 -3.38
C ASP A 186 -26.30 2.52 -1.97
N ARG A 187 -25.44 3.35 -1.36
CA ARG A 187 -24.85 3.20 -0.03
C ARG A 187 -23.96 1.98 0.16
N ARG A 188 -23.60 1.26 -0.88
CA ARG A 188 -22.81 0.01 -0.78
C ARG A 188 -21.34 0.23 -0.47
N TYR A 189 -20.78 1.37 -0.91
CA TYR A 189 -19.35 1.61 -0.83
C TYR A 189 -19.03 2.94 -0.17
N PHE A 190 -18.01 2.92 0.67
CA PHE A 190 -17.23 4.12 1.00
C PHE A 190 -16.20 4.34 -0.09
N VAL A 191 -16.00 5.60 -0.46
CA VAL A 191 -15.01 6.01 -1.46
C VAL A 191 -14.18 7.15 -0.88
N LYS A 192 -12.86 7.02 -0.95
CA LYS A 192 -11.88 7.96 -0.43
C LYS A 192 -10.92 8.31 -1.56
N ALA A 193 -10.95 9.56 -2.03
CA ALA A 193 -10.01 10.03 -3.05
C ALA A 193 -8.62 10.25 -2.44
N GLN A 194 -7.58 10.20 -3.28
CA GLN A 194 -6.22 10.54 -2.87
C GLN A 194 -6.16 11.92 -2.20
N ALA A 195 -5.30 12.04 -1.20
CA ALA A 195 -5.04 13.31 -0.55
C ALA A 195 -4.29 14.26 -1.50
N VAL A 196 -4.57 15.56 -1.35
CA VAL A 196 -3.82 16.62 -2.03
C VAL A 196 -3.31 17.57 -0.95
N MET A 197 -2.00 17.59 -0.74
CA MET A 197 -1.33 18.45 0.25
C MET A 197 -0.42 19.43 -0.46
N ALA A 198 -0.59 20.73 -0.21
CA ALA A 198 0.17 21.81 -0.86
C ALA A 198 0.21 21.72 -2.40
N GLY A 199 -0.85 21.17 -3.02
CA GLY A 199 -0.93 20.96 -4.47
C GLY A 199 -0.31 19.66 -4.98
N VAL A 200 0.33 18.89 -4.11
CA VAL A 200 0.89 17.57 -4.42
C VAL A 200 -0.17 16.50 -4.18
N LYS A 201 -0.42 15.66 -5.18
CA LYS A 201 -1.25 14.48 -5.06
C LYS A 201 -0.46 13.37 -4.37
N LEU A 202 -0.97 12.86 -3.25
CA LEU A 202 -0.35 11.75 -2.53
C LEU A 202 -0.80 10.42 -3.12
N ARG A 203 -0.05 9.35 -2.82
CA ARG A 203 -0.39 7.97 -3.18
C ARG A 203 -0.91 7.17 -2.00
N ASP A 204 -1.50 7.84 -1.05
CA ASP A 204 -2.15 7.26 0.11
C ASP A 204 -3.14 6.13 -0.26
N TRP A 205 -3.80 6.24 -1.42
CA TRP A 205 -4.63 5.19 -1.99
C TRP A 205 -3.85 3.88 -2.28
N ALA A 206 -2.60 3.98 -2.76
CA ALA A 206 -1.76 2.82 -3.02
C ALA A 206 -1.29 2.18 -1.71
N VAL A 207 -0.95 2.97 -0.69
CA VAL A 207 -0.63 2.48 0.66
C VAL A 207 -1.80 1.70 1.26
N GLU A 208 -3.03 2.17 1.10
CA GLU A 208 -4.23 1.45 1.56
C GLU A 208 -4.37 0.07 0.90
N ILE A 209 -4.04 -0.05 -0.39
CA ILE A 209 -4.08 -1.32 -1.12
C ILE A 209 -2.96 -2.25 -0.65
N ILE A 210 -1.74 -1.72 -0.49
CA ILE A 210 -0.59 -2.47 0.04
C ILE A 210 -0.92 -2.98 1.46
N ALA A 211 -1.43 -2.11 2.32
CA ALA A 211 -1.85 -2.49 3.67
C ALA A 211 -2.91 -3.60 3.66
N THR A 212 -3.88 -3.54 2.73
CA THR A 212 -4.87 -4.61 2.54
C THR A 212 -4.19 -5.94 2.16
N GLY A 213 -3.19 -5.90 1.28
CA GLY A 213 -2.40 -7.07 0.89
C GLY A 213 -1.65 -7.68 2.08
N LEU A 214 -0.95 -6.85 2.84
CA LEU A 214 -0.24 -7.26 4.06
C LEU A 214 -1.21 -7.81 5.11
N CYS A 215 -2.37 -7.18 5.33
CA CYS A 215 -3.39 -7.71 6.23
C CYS A 215 -3.82 -9.13 5.84
N LYS A 216 -4.07 -9.38 4.55
CA LYS A 216 -4.42 -10.72 4.05
C LYS A 216 -3.29 -11.73 4.29
N GLN A 217 -2.06 -11.32 4.06
CA GLN A 217 -0.89 -12.17 4.28
C GLN A 217 -0.72 -12.53 5.77
N PHE A 218 -0.89 -11.56 6.66
CA PHE A 218 -0.73 -11.73 8.11
C PHE A 218 -1.99 -12.28 8.82
N GLY A 219 -3.10 -12.47 8.09
CA GLY A 219 -4.37 -12.89 8.67
C GLY A 219 -4.99 -11.83 9.60
N ILE A 220 -4.68 -10.55 9.35
CA ILE A 220 -5.22 -9.41 10.09
C ILE A 220 -6.59 -9.03 9.50
N PRO A 221 -7.67 -9.03 10.28
CA PRO A 221 -8.97 -8.60 9.80
C PRO A 221 -8.96 -7.11 9.43
N CYS A 222 -9.14 -6.79 8.17
CA CYS A 222 -9.11 -5.41 7.69
C CYS A 222 -10.26 -5.09 6.73
N VAL A 223 -10.52 -3.81 6.56
CA VAL A 223 -11.38 -3.31 5.49
C VAL A 223 -10.66 -3.52 4.15
N GLU A 224 -11.26 -4.30 3.25
CA GLU A 224 -10.67 -4.55 1.93
C GLU A 224 -10.80 -3.31 1.05
N GLN A 225 -9.68 -2.64 0.85
CA GLN A 225 -9.59 -1.48 -0.04
C GLN A 225 -9.32 -1.93 -1.47
N LYS A 226 -10.02 -1.32 -2.42
CA LYS A 226 -9.89 -1.57 -3.86
C LYS A 226 -9.64 -0.27 -4.60
N HIS A 227 -8.84 -0.33 -5.65
CA HIS A 227 -8.57 0.83 -6.48
C HIS A 227 -9.81 1.32 -7.21
N GLY A 228 -10.06 2.61 -7.14
CA GLY A 228 -11.11 3.32 -7.85
C GLY A 228 -10.62 4.69 -8.29
N ARG A 229 -11.50 5.45 -8.93
CA ARG A 229 -11.26 6.85 -9.29
C ARG A 229 -12.43 7.71 -8.90
N VAL A 230 -12.13 8.96 -8.58
CA VAL A 230 -13.13 9.97 -8.25
C VAL A 230 -12.99 11.15 -9.19
N VAL A 231 -14.10 11.56 -9.81
CA VAL A 231 -14.17 12.79 -10.58
C VAL A 231 -14.93 13.85 -9.78
N TYR A 232 -14.24 14.96 -9.50
CA TYR A 232 -14.83 16.13 -8.88
C TYR A 232 -14.61 17.37 -9.75
N GLY A 233 -15.69 17.93 -10.25
CA GLY A 233 -15.63 18.99 -11.24
C GLY A 233 -15.00 18.53 -12.55
N LYS A 234 -13.82 19.05 -12.88
CA LYS A 234 -13.02 18.68 -14.06
C LYS A 234 -11.81 17.85 -13.69
N THR A 235 -11.58 17.58 -12.42
CA THR A 235 -10.38 16.90 -11.94
C THR A 235 -10.70 15.44 -11.60
N GLU A 236 -9.83 14.56 -12.04
CA GLU A 236 -9.85 13.15 -11.69
C GLU A 236 -8.76 12.87 -10.64
N TYR A 237 -9.12 12.02 -9.68
CA TYR A 237 -8.27 11.59 -8.58
C TYR A 237 -8.26 10.07 -8.53
N ASP A 238 -7.11 9.48 -8.25
CA ASP A 238 -7.09 8.11 -7.78
C ASP A 238 -7.80 8.00 -6.44
N ALA A 239 -8.34 6.84 -6.15
CA ALA A 239 -9.16 6.63 -4.97
C ALA A 239 -9.09 5.17 -4.51
N VAL A 240 -9.48 4.94 -3.27
CA VAL A 240 -9.88 3.61 -2.81
C VAL A 240 -11.37 3.58 -2.53
N TYR A 241 -11.95 2.40 -2.71
CA TYR A 241 -13.30 2.12 -2.27
C TYR A 241 -13.38 0.80 -1.51
N SER A 242 -14.28 0.74 -0.54
CA SER A 242 -14.51 -0.42 0.31
C SER A 242 -16.00 -0.62 0.58
N ALA A 243 -16.37 -1.84 1.01
CA ALA A 243 -17.75 -2.10 1.43
C ALA A 243 -18.15 -1.19 2.61
N ASN A 244 -19.37 -0.72 2.59
CA ASN A 244 -19.93 0.09 3.65
C ASN A 244 -20.40 -0.80 4.81
N PHE A 245 -19.64 -0.85 5.89
CA PHE A 245 -19.97 -1.64 7.08
C PHE A 245 -21.23 -1.17 7.82
N GLU A 246 -21.69 0.07 7.62
CA GLU A 246 -22.94 0.55 8.23
C GLU A 246 -24.16 -0.20 7.73
N LEU A 247 -24.12 -0.79 6.51
CA LEU A 247 -25.18 -1.63 5.99
C LEU A 247 -25.33 -2.93 6.75
N ASP A 248 -24.28 -3.41 7.40
CA ASP A 248 -24.28 -4.60 8.23
C ASP A 248 -24.76 -4.32 9.66
N GLY A 249 -25.26 -3.11 9.91
CA GLY A 249 -25.81 -2.70 11.20
C GLY A 249 -24.77 -2.30 12.24
N TYR A 250 -23.56 -1.98 11.79
CA TYR A 250 -22.48 -1.46 12.64
C TYR A 250 -22.44 0.07 12.66
N SER A 251 -22.06 0.61 13.81
CA SER A 251 -21.67 2.02 13.97
C SER A 251 -20.29 2.05 14.60
N PHE A 252 -19.39 2.83 14.04
CA PHE A 252 -18.04 2.97 14.58
C PHE A 252 -18.00 3.97 15.74
N ALA A 253 -17.39 3.58 16.84
CA ALA A 253 -17.07 4.43 17.97
C ALA A 253 -15.54 4.51 18.12
N SER A 254 -14.97 5.66 17.88
CA SER A 254 -13.51 5.85 17.99
C SER A 254 -13.03 5.67 19.43
N PHE A 255 -11.79 5.23 19.58
CA PHE A 255 -11.21 5.00 20.89
C PHE A 255 -11.15 6.29 21.72
N GLU A 256 -10.82 7.42 21.10
CA GLU A 256 -10.87 8.73 21.77
C GLU A 256 -12.26 9.02 22.36
N ASN A 257 -13.32 8.87 21.57
CA ASN A 257 -14.69 9.09 22.03
C ASN A 257 -15.11 8.09 23.13
N LEU A 258 -14.64 6.85 23.06
CA LEU A 258 -14.90 5.85 24.09
C LEU A 258 -14.24 6.22 25.41
N LEU A 259 -12.99 6.67 25.39
CA LEU A 259 -12.27 7.14 26.57
C LEU A 259 -12.96 8.37 27.20
N GLU A 260 -13.32 9.36 26.39
CA GLU A 260 -14.01 10.58 26.86
C GLU A 260 -15.33 10.25 27.59
N ARG A 261 -16.11 9.30 27.06
CA ARG A 261 -17.36 8.84 27.70
C ARG A 261 -17.13 8.16 29.04
N CYS A 262 -15.95 7.60 29.24
CA CYS A 262 -15.54 6.98 30.51
C CYS A 262 -14.78 7.96 31.43
N ASN A 263 -14.69 9.25 31.08
CA ASN A 263 -13.87 10.26 31.75
C ASN A 263 -12.38 9.85 31.82
N ARG A 264 -11.87 9.21 30.78
CA ARG A 264 -10.46 8.83 30.59
C ARG A 264 -9.87 9.57 29.43
N SER A 265 -8.54 9.69 29.40
CA SER A 265 -7.85 10.40 28.31
C SER A 265 -6.48 9.78 28.02
N SER A 266 -6.15 9.64 26.75
CA SER A 266 -4.79 9.31 26.29
C SER A 266 -3.81 10.48 26.39
N LYS A 267 -4.29 11.67 26.76
CA LYS A 267 -3.47 12.87 27.01
C LYS A 267 -2.97 12.96 28.45
N GLU A 268 -3.32 12.01 29.30
CA GLU A 268 -2.81 11.95 30.65
C GLU A 268 -1.29 11.73 30.65
N GLU A 269 -0.59 12.40 31.55
CA GLU A 269 0.88 12.30 31.65
C GLU A 269 1.36 10.85 31.82
N GLU A 270 0.57 10.03 32.50
CA GLU A 270 0.87 8.64 32.73
C GLU A 270 0.94 7.86 31.41
N PHE A 271 -0.07 7.99 30.53
CA PHE A 271 -0.07 7.33 29.22
C PHE A 271 1.08 7.82 28.33
N ILE A 272 1.36 9.13 28.34
CA ILE A 272 2.43 9.71 27.51
C ILE A 272 3.80 9.13 27.89
N ARG A 273 4.02 8.85 29.19
CA ARG A 273 5.29 8.33 29.73
C ARG A 273 5.45 6.81 29.63
N MET A 274 4.40 6.09 29.27
CA MET A 274 4.48 4.63 29.07
C MET A 274 5.42 4.28 27.91
N ASP A 275 6.13 3.16 28.02
CA ASP A 275 6.79 2.52 26.89
C ASP A 275 5.78 1.95 25.89
N ALA A 276 6.23 1.56 24.71
CA ALA A 276 5.38 1.11 23.61
C ALA A 276 4.52 -0.12 23.98
N VAL A 277 5.09 -1.10 24.67
CA VAL A 277 4.38 -2.31 25.11
C VAL A 277 3.31 -1.95 26.15
N SER A 278 3.64 -1.12 27.11
CA SER A 278 2.71 -0.63 28.13
C SER A 278 1.56 0.16 27.52
N LYS A 279 1.82 1.01 26.52
CA LYS A 279 0.76 1.70 25.76
C LYS A 279 -0.16 0.73 25.03
N LEU A 280 0.40 -0.27 24.36
CA LEU A 280 -0.39 -1.30 23.67
C LEU A 280 -1.31 -2.04 24.64
N LYS A 281 -0.76 -2.54 25.75
CA LYS A 281 -1.51 -3.27 26.79
C LYS A 281 -2.58 -2.39 27.42
N TRP A 282 -2.26 -1.13 27.74
CA TRP A 282 -3.24 -0.19 28.26
C TRP A 282 -4.40 0.04 27.29
N CYS A 283 -4.13 0.26 25.99
CA CYS A 283 -5.20 0.39 25.01
C CYS A 283 -6.07 -0.88 24.94
N ALA A 284 -5.45 -2.06 24.98
CA ALA A 284 -6.15 -3.33 24.98
C ALA A 284 -7.06 -3.50 26.22
N GLU A 285 -6.57 -3.12 27.41
CA GLU A 285 -7.35 -3.13 28.66
C GLU A 285 -8.58 -2.21 28.57
N GLN A 286 -8.39 -0.98 28.05
CA GLN A 286 -9.51 -0.05 27.88
C GLN A 286 -10.56 -0.58 26.90
N LEU A 287 -10.12 -1.12 25.76
CA LEU A 287 -11.04 -1.72 24.77
C LEU A 287 -11.79 -2.95 25.35
N ALA A 288 -11.09 -3.79 26.10
CA ALA A 288 -11.66 -4.97 26.73
C ALA A 288 -12.72 -4.59 27.78
N GLU A 289 -12.41 -3.64 28.65
CA GLU A 289 -13.33 -3.17 29.70
C GLU A 289 -14.56 -2.48 29.09
N ILE A 290 -14.37 -1.49 28.23
CA ILE A 290 -15.46 -0.69 27.64
C ILE A 290 -16.34 -1.58 26.74
N GLY A 291 -15.70 -2.43 25.94
CA GLY A 291 -16.39 -3.30 24.98
C GLY A 291 -16.98 -4.57 25.59
N SER A 292 -16.65 -4.90 26.84
CA SER A 292 -16.94 -6.23 27.44
C SER A 292 -16.42 -7.36 26.55
N ILE A 293 -15.20 -7.20 26.04
CA ILE A 293 -14.50 -8.11 25.14
C ILE A 293 -13.37 -8.79 25.94
N SER A 294 -12.99 -10.02 25.61
CA SER A 294 -11.84 -10.63 26.30
C SER A 294 -10.54 -9.85 26.03
N TYR A 295 -9.71 -9.73 27.06
CA TYR A 295 -8.42 -9.03 26.98
C TYR A 295 -7.54 -9.59 25.87
N GLU A 296 -7.47 -10.91 25.73
CA GLU A 296 -6.64 -11.57 24.70
C GLU A 296 -7.05 -11.16 23.27
N ARG A 297 -8.36 -10.97 23.03
CA ARG A 297 -8.86 -10.49 21.75
C ARG A 297 -8.51 -9.03 21.51
N ALA A 298 -8.65 -8.21 22.55
CA ALA A 298 -8.30 -6.79 22.48
C ALA A 298 -6.78 -6.59 22.31
N GLU A 299 -5.96 -7.35 23.03
CA GLU A 299 -4.49 -7.35 22.90
C GLU A 299 -4.07 -7.79 21.48
N LYS A 300 -4.67 -8.87 20.97
CA LYS A 300 -4.39 -9.32 19.59
C LYS A 300 -4.74 -8.24 18.57
N TYR A 301 -5.86 -7.56 18.71
CA TYR A 301 -6.26 -6.47 17.84
C TYR A 301 -5.27 -5.29 17.88
N MET A 302 -4.85 -4.88 19.08
CA MET A 302 -3.86 -3.82 19.24
C MET A 302 -2.48 -4.21 18.68
N LEU A 303 -2.10 -5.49 18.85
CA LEU A 303 -0.89 -6.03 18.27
C LEU A 303 -0.97 -6.05 16.72
N ASP A 304 -2.10 -6.46 16.16
CA ASP A 304 -2.33 -6.46 14.71
C ASP A 304 -2.19 -5.05 14.11
N LEU A 305 -2.76 -4.04 14.79
CA LEU A 305 -2.61 -2.64 14.40
C LEU A 305 -1.13 -2.21 14.44
N ALA A 306 -0.44 -2.47 15.55
CA ALA A 306 0.95 -2.06 15.72
C ALA A 306 1.88 -2.73 14.69
N VAL A 307 1.70 -4.02 14.44
CA VAL A 307 2.49 -4.77 13.44
C VAL A 307 2.22 -4.22 12.03
N LEU A 308 0.95 -3.98 11.65
CA LEU A 308 0.64 -3.41 10.36
C LEU A 308 1.20 -2.00 10.20
N ASP A 309 1.06 -1.16 11.24
CA ASP A 309 1.60 0.20 11.21
C ASP A 309 3.12 0.22 11.09
N CYS A 310 3.83 -0.74 11.71
CA CYS A 310 5.26 -0.93 11.48
C CYS A 310 5.54 -1.40 10.06
N LEU A 311 4.79 -2.36 9.52
CA LEU A 311 5.00 -2.88 8.16
C LEU A 311 4.89 -1.80 7.10
N VAL A 312 3.98 -0.83 7.25
CA VAL A 312 3.80 0.26 6.28
C VAL A 312 4.39 1.60 6.74
N GLY A 313 4.99 1.68 7.93
CA GLY A 313 5.50 2.94 8.48
C GLY A 313 4.40 3.99 8.64
N ASN A 314 3.22 3.60 9.14
CA ASN A 314 2.08 4.50 9.30
C ASN A 314 2.28 5.47 10.47
N VAL A 315 2.35 6.75 10.18
CA VAL A 315 2.54 7.80 11.19
C VAL A 315 1.24 8.37 11.76
N ASP A 316 0.09 8.01 11.19
CA ASP A 316 -1.20 8.66 11.47
C ASP A 316 -2.21 7.76 12.23
N ARG A 317 -1.74 6.72 12.93
CA ARG A 317 -2.60 5.89 13.79
C ARG A 317 -2.99 6.63 15.07
N HIS A 318 -3.74 7.69 14.94
CA HIS A 318 -4.26 8.42 16.10
C HIS A 318 -5.49 7.70 16.71
N MET A 319 -5.89 8.10 17.93
CA MET A 319 -6.94 7.45 18.73
C MET A 319 -8.35 7.47 18.09
N ARG A 320 -8.53 8.17 16.96
CA ARG A 320 -9.77 8.17 16.18
C ARG A 320 -9.77 7.18 15.02
N ASN A 321 -8.60 6.59 14.68
CA ASN A 321 -8.45 5.64 13.59
C ASN A 321 -8.57 4.17 14.05
N PHE A 322 -8.90 3.94 15.30
CA PHE A 322 -9.28 2.64 15.84
C PHE A 322 -10.29 2.81 16.99
N GLY A 323 -10.90 1.73 17.44
CA GLY A 323 -11.94 1.80 18.50
C GLY A 323 -12.77 0.55 18.55
N LEU A 324 -14.11 0.68 18.60
CA LEU A 324 -15.04 -0.42 18.63
C LEU A 324 -16.18 -0.22 17.63
N PHE A 325 -16.65 -1.31 17.05
CA PHE A 325 -17.93 -1.35 16.37
C PHE A 325 -19.05 -1.59 17.38
N PHE A 326 -20.06 -0.73 17.39
CA PHE A 326 -21.30 -0.98 18.07
C PHE A 326 -22.29 -1.66 17.13
N ARG A 327 -22.75 -2.82 17.51
CA ARG A 327 -23.72 -3.59 16.75
C ARG A 327 -25.12 -3.21 17.19
N ASN A 328 -25.87 -2.53 16.33
CA ASN A 328 -27.15 -1.92 16.66
C ASN A 328 -28.25 -2.95 16.97
N ASP A 329 -28.25 -4.11 16.31
CA ASP A 329 -29.23 -5.18 16.48
C ASP A 329 -29.02 -5.97 17.79
N ARG A 330 -27.76 -6.15 18.20
CA ARG A 330 -27.38 -6.92 19.39
C ARG A 330 -27.08 -6.06 20.62
N LYS A 331 -26.94 -4.75 20.42
CA LYS A 331 -26.54 -3.78 21.45
C LYS A 331 -25.25 -4.18 22.18
N CYS A 332 -24.27 -4.64 21.44
CA CYS A 332 -22.96 -5.04 21.96
C CYS A 332 -21.84 -4.40 21.14
N PHE A 333 -20.66 -4.36 21.73
CA PHE A 333 -19.46 -3.96 21.03
C PHE A 333 -18.72 -5.17 20.45
N GLU A 334 -18.08 -4.95 19.31
CA GLU A 334 -17.19 -5.89 18.62
C GLU A 334 -15.91 -5.16 18.20
N LEU A 335 -14.80 -5.90 18.04
CA LEU A 335 -13.57 -5.32 17.50
C LEU A 335 -13.77 -4.99 16.01
N PRO A 336 -13.37 -3.81 15.56
CA PRO A 336 -13.53 -3.41 14.17
C PRO A 336 -12.48 -4.09 13.27
N LEU A 337 -12.72 -4.01 11.97
CA LEU A 337 -11.70 -4.25 10.96
C LEU A 337 -10.67 -3.12 10.99
N VAL A 338 -9.41 -3.42 10.67
CA VAL A 338 -8.37 -2.39 10.54
C VAL A 338 -8.64 -1.56 9.29
N PHE A 339 -8.50 -0.26 9.37
CA PHE A 339 -8.70 0.70 8.27
C PHE A 339 -7.82 1.94 8.46
N ASP A 340 -7.78 2.81 7.46
CA ASP A 340 -7.09 4.10 7.44
C ASP A 340 -5.57 3.98 7.63
N ASN A 341 -4.92 3.39 6.63
CA ASN A 341 -3.49 3.10 6.62
C ASN A 341 -2.71 3.97 5.62
N GLY A 342 -3.37 4.92 4.96
CA GLY A 342 -2.83 5.64 3.80
C GLY A 342 -1.63 6.54 4.07
N MET A 343 -1.35 6.90 5.32
CA MET A 343 -0.22 7.76 5.70
C MET A 343 1.06 6.99 6.03
N GLY A 344 1.23 5.82 5.42
CA GLY A 344 2.44 5.01 5.47
C GLY A 344 3.35 5.23 4.26
N LEU A 345 4.46 4.49 4.20
CA LEU A 345 5.44 4.46 3.11
C LEU A 345 5.84 5.86 2.62
N PHE A 346 6.05 6.80 3.57
CA PHE A 346 6.44 8.20 3.36
C PHE A 346 5.38 9.10 2.68
N GLU A 347 4.14 8.63 2.45
CA GLU A 347 3.08 9.46 1.87
C GLU A 347 2.54 10.54 2.83
N HIS A 348 2.91 10.51 4.10
CA HIS A 348 2.64 11.58 5.08
C HIS A 348 3.43 12.86 4.80
N ASP A 349 4.55 12.77 4.09
CA ASP A 349 5.44 13.89 3.84
C ASP A 349 5.45 14.29 2.36
N TYR A 350 4.72 15.36 2.04
CA TYR A 350 4.72 15.94 0.70
C TYR A 350 6.02 16.70 0.36
N TYR A 351 6.96 16.81 1.31
CA TYR A 351 8.31 17.36 1.11
C TYR A 351 9.38 16.27 0.94
N ARG A 352 8.98 15.02 0.71
CA ARG A 352 9.87 13.87 0.56
C ARG A 352 11.03 14.09 -0.41
N ASP A 353 10.85 14.94 -1.44
CA ASP A 353 11.90 15.32 -2.40
C ASP A 353 13.08 16.11 -1.79
N ARG A 354 12.98 16.50 -0.52
CA ARG A 354 14.04 17.20 0.20
C ARG A 354 15.06 16.28 0.85
N TYR A 355 14.73 14.99 0.99
CA TYR A 355 15.61 14.04 1.64
C TYR A 355 16.65 13.52 0.65
N GLU A 356 17.92 13.61 1.05
CA GLU A 356 19.04 13.13 0.26
C GLU A 356 19.26 11.61 0.43
N SER A 357 18.63 10.99 1.46
CA SER A 357 18.77 9.58 1.76
C SER A 357 17.56 9.00 2.48
N PHE A 358 17.42 7.67 2.39
CA PHE A 358 16.44 6.91 3.15
C PHE A 358 16.56 7.16 4.66
N ASP A 359 17.79 7.16 5.20
CA ASP A 359 18.02 7.35 6.63
C ASP A 359 17.62 8.76 7.11
N GLU A 360 17.70 9.75 6.24
CA GLU A 360 17.18 11.08 6.52
C GLU A 360 15.65 11.09 6.54
N ALA A 361 15.01 10.48 5.54
CA ALA A 361 13.56 10.35 5.48
C ALA A 361 13.00 9.58 6.68
N MET A 362 13.67 8.51 7.12
CA MET A 362 13.26 7.73 8.29
C MET A 362 13.18 8.52 9.59
N ARG A 363 13.92 9.63 9.73
CA ARG A 363 13.83 10.50 10.93
C ARG A 363 12.46 11.16 11.09
N THR A 364 11.63 11.16 10.06
CA THR A 364 10.26 11.70 10.08
C THR A 364 9.21 10.64 10.35
N VAL A 365 9.59 9.36 10.32
CA VAL A 365 8.68 8.23 10.49
C VAL A 365 8.69 7.75 11.93
N TYR A 366 7.55 7.76 12.56
CA TYR A 366 7.31 7.18 13.88
C TYR A 366 5.92 6.57 13.92
N VAL A 367 5.76 5.46 14.59
CA VAL A 367 4.46 4.78 14.69
C VAL A 367 3.65 5.36 15.85
N SER A 368 2.56 6.03 15.53
CA SER A 368 1.63 6.56 16.54
C SER A 368 0.72 5.40 17.07
N PRO A 369 0.32 5.39 18.34
CA PRO A 369 0.63 6.36 19.40
C PRO A 369 1.91 6.04 20.17
N TYR A 370 2.72 5.11 19.70
CA TYR A 370 3.88 4.58 20.42
C TYR A 370 5.05 5.57 20.45
N GLY A 371 5.27 6.28 19.34
CA GLY A 371 6.31 7.29 19.21
C GLY A 371 7.67 6.71 18.82
N GLU A 372 7.74 5.43 18.49
CA GLU A 372 8.95 4.70 18.14
C GLU A 372 9.17 4.64 16.62
N ASP A 373 10.43 4.47 16.20
CA ASP A 373 10.77 4.07 14.84
C ASP A 373 10.12 2.72 14.50
N PRO A 374 9.59 2.51 13.29
CA PRO A 374 8.91 1.26 12.93
C PRO A 374 9.76 0.00 13.11
N PHE A 375 11.06 0.07 12.81
CA PHE A 375 11.96 -1.09 12.94
C PHE A 375 12.25 -1.39 14.41
N GLU A 376 12.50 -0.35 15.22
CA GLU A 376 12.70 -0.48 16.66
C GLU A 376 11.42 -1.01 17.34
N LEU A 377 10.26 -0.47 16.97
CA LEU A 377 8.98 -0.97 17.51
C LEU A 377 8.76 -2.43 17.16
N MET A 378 9.05 -2.84 15.93
CA MET A 378 8.90 -4.23 15.51
C MET A 378 9.80 -5.19 16.32
N GLU A 379 11.05 -4.78 16.63
CA GLU A 379 11.96 -5.54 17.50
C GLU A 379 11.42 -5.62 18.95
N ILE A 380 10.86 -4.53 19.48
CA ILE A 380 10.24 -4.49 20.80
C ILE A 380 9.03 -5.46 20.85
N LEU A 381 8.19 -5.41 19.82
CA LEU A 381 7.02 -6.27 19.71
C LEU A 381 7.40 -7.75 19.57
N ASP A 382 8.43 -8.07 18.78
CA ASP A 382 8.89 -9.45 18.65
C ASP A 382 9.43 -10.00 19.96
N LYS A 383 10.23 -9.22 20.68
CA LYS A 383 10.76 -9.59 21.99
C LYS A 383 9.67 -9.92 23.01
N GLU A 384 8.56 -9.18 23.01
CA GLU A 384 7.46 -9.36 23.96
C GLU A 384 6.47 -10.45 23.51
N PHE A 385 6.08 -10.45 22.24
CA PHE A 385 4.97 -11.23 21.72
C PHE A 385 5.38 -12.43 20.87
N HIS A 386 6.65 -12.58 20.50
CA HIS A 386 7.16 -13.63 19.59
C HIS A 386 6.39 -13.63 18.26
N LEU A 387 6.61 -12.63 17.42
CA LEU A 387 5.78 -12.36 16.24
C LEU A 387 5.68 -13.54 15.28
N LYS A 388 6.74 -14.29 15.04
CA LYS A 388 6.67 -15.50 14.18
C LYS A 388 5.76 -16.61 14.74
N LYS A 389 5.58 -16.67 16.05
CA LYS A 389 4.61 -17.60 16.66
C LYS A 389 3.19 -17.08 16.55
N LYS A 390 3.01 -15.75 16.55
CA LYS A 390 1.70 -15.08 16.37
C LYS A 390 1.24 -15.08 14.92
N TYR A 391 2.19 -15.00 13.97
CA TYR A 391 1.95 -14.98 12.54
C TYR A 391 2.69 -16.14 11.83
N PRO A 392 2.29 -17.40 12.12
CA PRO A 392 2.95 -18.58 11.55
C PRO A 392 2.73 -18.64 10.04
N GLY A 393 3.77 -19.02 9.31
CA GLY A 393 3.69 -19.14 7.85
C GLY A 393 4.13 -17.92 7.06
N ILE A 394 4.36 -16.79 7.72
CA ILE A 394 4.93 -15.62 7.06
C ILE A 394 6.44 -15.84 6.91
N VAL A 395 6.90 -16.02 5.68
CA VAL A 395 8.32 -16.13 5.36
C VAL A 395 8.97 -14.76 5.35
N GLU A 396 8.36 -13.84 4.60
CA GLU A 396 8.71 -12.42 4.56
C GLU A 396 7.48 -11.60 4.13
N PRO A 397 7.36 -10.34 4.55
CA PRO A 397 6.31 -9.43 4.09
C PRO A 397 6.44 -9.16 2.58
N ASP A 398 5.32 -9.16 1.86
CA ASP A 398 5.24 -8.84 0.43
C ASP A 398 4.44 -7.54 0.22
N TYR A 399 5.10 -6.54 -0.30
CA TYR A 399 4.54 -5.20 -0.50
C TYR A 399 3.98 -4.97 -1.92
N GLY A 400 4.06 -5.97 -2.80
CA GLY A 400 3.47 -5.88 -4.14
C GLY A 400 4.01 -4.71 -4.95
N ASP A 401 3.16 -3.71 -5.20
CA ASP A 401 3.47 -2.56 -6.07
C ASP A 401 4.17 -1.38 -5.36
N ALA A 402 4.76 -1.58 -4.18
CA ALA A 402 5.53 -0.55 -3.45
C ALA A 402 6.68 0.07 -4.27
N LEU A 403 7.10 -0.62 -5.34
CA LEU A 403 8.16 -0.19 -6.28
C LEU A 403 8.01 1.21 -6.85
N THR A 404 6.80 1.75 -6.85
CA THR A 404 6.51 3.06 -7.46
C THR A 404 6.52 4.20 -6.46
N MET A 405 6.80 3.92 -5.18
CA MET A 405 6.78 4.90 -4.10
C MET A 405 8.20 5.26 -3.66
N PRO A 406 8.49 6.52 -3.32
CA PRO A 406 9.81 6.93 -2.82
C PRO A 406 10.20 6.11 -1.61
N PHE A 407 11.45 5.65 -1.55
CA PHE A 407 12.02 4.89 -0.44
C PHE A 407 11.28 3.59 -0.07
N ALA A 408 10.14 3.28 -0.67
CA ALA A 408 9.34 2.11 -0.32
C ALA A 408 10.10 0.79 -0.52
N LEU A 409 10.90 0.69 -1.57
CA LEU A 409 11.75 -0.48 -1.82
C LEU A 409 12.80 -0.71 -0.74
N GLU A 410 13.45 0.36 -0.29
CA GLU A 410 14.44 0.24 0.79
C GLU A 410 13.75 -0.07 2.12
N TYR A 411 12.54 0.49 2.33
CA TYR A 411 11.71 0.16 3.49
C TYR A 411 11.33 -1.32 3.51
N GLU A 412 10.76 -1.81 2.40
CA GLU A 412 10.41 -3.22 2.21
C GLU A 412 11.60 -4.13 2.48
N LYS A 413 12.74 -3.84 1.83
CA LYS A 413 13.96 -4.62 1.99
C LYS A 413 14.40 -4.71 3.45
N ARG A 414 14.51 -3.57 4.15
CA ARG A 414 14.92 -3.52 5.56
C ARG A 414 13.91 -4.22 6.47
N MET A 415 12.62 -4.09 6.20
CA MET A 415 11.59 -4.77 6.98
C MET A 415 11.63 -6.29 6.76
N CYS A 416 11.85 -6.76 5.53
CA CYS A 416 12.04 -8.18 5.24
C CYS A 416 13.29 -8.74 5.92
N GLU A 417 14.42 -8.02 5.87
CA GLU A 417 15.65 -8.40 6.57
C GLU A 417 15.46 -8.47 8.09
N LEU A 418 14.69 -7.52 8.65
CA LEU A 418 14.33 -7.51 10.07
C LEU A 418 13.46 -8.73 10.40
N TRP A 419 12.39 -8.96 9.63
CA TRP A 419 11.48 -10.08 9.83
C TRP A 419 12.18 -11.43 9.80
N GLN A 420 13.19 -11.61 8.92
CA GLN A 420 13.97 -12.84 8.82
C GLN A 420 14.80 -13.13 10.09
N ARG A 421 15.20 -12.09 10.84
CA ARG A 421 15.98 -12.21 12.09
C ARG A 421 15.17 -12.68 13.29
N PHE A 422 13.86 -12.55 13.26
CA PHE A 422 13.01 -13.02 14.35
C PHE A 422 12.98 -14.54 14.46
N ASP A 423 12.72 -15.10 15.67
CA ASP A 423 12.72 -16.54 15.98
C ASP A 423 11.29 -17.16 16.04
#